data_51a82b8f7080a42426122990f399d896
#
_entry.id   51a82b8f7080a42426122990f399d896
#
_cell.length_a   1.000
_cell.length_b   1.000
_cell.length_c   1.000
_cell.angle_alpha   90.00
_cell.angle_beta   90.00
_cell.angle_gamma   90.00
#
_symmetry.space_group_name_H-M   'P 1'
#
loop_
_entity.id
_entity.type
_entity.pdbx_description
1 polymer ?
#
loop_
_entity_poly.entity_id
_entity_poly.type
_entity_poly.pdbx_seq_one_letter_code
_entity_poly.pdbx_strand_id
1 'polypeptide(L)'
;MHRATLAIHAGYRPDPTTRAVAVPIYQTTSYAFDNTQHGADLFNLNVAGNIYTRIMNPTTAVLEERLAAIESGIGALAVASGMAAITYAIQTIAGAGDNIIATRTLYGGTYNLFAHTLPRQGIEVRFIDPAHPEDIARLCDARTRLVYGESIGNPAINVLDIPAFAVAAHAAGLPLIIDNTVASPALCRPLELGADIVVESLTKYIGGHGNSIGGAIIDGGRFPWAESERFTVLASPDPSYHGVNYSEHFGAAAFIARARVVPLRNTGAAISPLNTFLILQGLETLELRMARHSENALGVARYLQAHPQVAWVNYPGLADSPYHALIQRDFGGLASGLLSFGIKGDMDAGARFIDALQLITRLVNIGDTKTLATHPASTTHRQLNEVELKAAGVSADMVRLSIGIEHLDDLLADLEQALAAARG
;
A
#
# COMPACT_ATOMS: atom_id res chain seq x y z
N MET A 1 13.59 -8.81 -17.16
CA MET A 1 12.50 -8.21 -17.98
C MET A 1 12.14 -6.85 -17.37
N HIS A 2 11.74 -5.86 -18.18
CA HIS A 2 11.30 -4.55 -17.62
C HIS A 2 9.95 -4.68 -16.93
N ARG A 3 9.68 -3.81 -15.94
CA ARG A 3 8.45 -3.82 -15.13
C ARG A 3 7.17 -3.74 -15.98
N ALA A 4 7.12 -2.82 -16.96
CA ALA A 4 5.99 -2.70 -17.87
C ALA A 4 5.68 -4.04 -18.60
N THR A 5 6.70 -4.78 -18.97
CA THR A 5 6.52 -6.11 -19.59
C THR A 5 6.05 -7.15 -18.58
N LEU A 6 6.60 -7.12 -17.35
CA LEU A 6 6.17 -8.01 -16.26
C LEU A 6 4.72 -7.74 -15.85
N ALA A 7 4.30 -6.47 -15.79
CA ALA A 7 2.92 -6.07 -15.49
C ALA A 7 1.89 -6.66 -16.48
N ILE A 8 2.29 -6.98 -17.68
CA ILE A 8 1.43 -7.57 -18.71
C ILE A 8 1.52 -9.11 -18.74
N HIS A 9 2.74 -9.66 -18.65
CA HIS A 9 3.01 -11.06 -18.98
C HIS A 9 3.32 -11.98 -17.79
N ALA A 10 3.73 -11.46 -16.64
CA ALA A 10 4.06 -12.31 -15.51
C ALA A 10 2.83 -13.05 -14.98
N GLY A 11 3.05 -14.29 -14.52
CA GLY A 11 2.03 -15.12 -13.87
C GLY A 11 0.99 -15.75 -14.80
N TYR A 12 1.00 -15.49 -16.12
CA TYR A 12 0.02 -16.09 -17.02
C TYR A 12 0.62 -16.48 -18.38
N ARG A 13 0.18 -17.63 -18.84
CA ARG A 13 0.35 -18.11 -20.23
C ARG A 13 -1.03 -18.53 -20.77
N PRO A 14 -1.26 -18.45 -22.08
CA PRO A 14 -2.54 -18.89 -22.66
C PRO A 14 -2.97 -20.26 -22.11
N ASP A 15 -4.22 -20.33 -21.64
CA ASP A 15 -4.78 -21.54 -21.01
C ASP A 15 -4.54 -22.78 -21.89
N PRO A 16 -3.97 -23.87 -21.36
CA PRO A 16 -3.56 -25.03 -22.18
C PRO A 16 -4.75 -25.75 -22.83
N THR A 17 -5.94 -25.65 -22.25
CA THR A 17 -7.16 -26.34 -22.73
C THR A 17 -7.92 -25.49 -23.74
N THR A 18 -8.21 -24.22 -23.40
CA THR A 18 -9.06 -23.32 -24.18
C THR A 18 -8.26 -22.40 -25.11
N ARG A 19 -6.95 -22.25 -24.86
CA ARG A 19 -6.06 -21.29 -25.53
C ARG A 19 -6.45 -19.81 -25.27
N ALA A 20 -7.23 -19.55 -24.25
CA ALA A 20 -7.62 -18.19 -23.85
C ALA A 20 -6.38 -17.34 -23.55
N VAL A 21 -6.30 -16.15 -24.16
CA VAL A 21 -5.21 -15.18 -23.96
C VAL A 21 -5.48 -14.30 -22.74
N ALA A 22 -6.73 -13.88 -22.53
CA ALA A 22 -7.14 -13.19 -21.31
C ALA A 22 -7.20 -14.15 -20.13
N VAL A 23 -6.84 -13.68 -18.95
CA VAL A 23 -6.91 -14.47 -17.71
C VAL A 23 -8.37 -14.89 -17.44
N PRO A 24 -8.69 -16.18 -17.34
CA PRO A 24 -10.05 -16.63 -17.04
C PRO A 24 -10.47 -16.25 -15.59
N ILE A 25 -11.77 -15.98 -15.42
CA ILE A 25 -12.35 -15.72 -14.10
C ILE A 25 -12.89 -17.05 -13.54
N TYR A 26 -12.18 -17.63 -12.57
CA TYR A 26 -12.61 -18.84 -11.88
C TYR A 26 -13.54 -18.49 -10.72
N GLN A 27 -14.80 -18.23 -11.03
CA GLN A 27 -15.84 -17.86 -10.06
C GLN A 27 -16.41 -19.14 -9.42
N THR A 28 -15.63 -19.78 -8.54
CA THR A 28 -16.00 -21.00 -7.82
C THR A 28 -15.55 -20.91 -6.36
N THR A 29 -16.23 -21.65 -5.48
CA THR A 29 -15.86 -21.75 -4.06
C THR A 29 -14.82 -22.85 -3.79
N SER A 30 -14.93 -24.00 -4.48
CA SER A 30 -14.16 -25.21 -4.18
C SER A 30 -13.75 -25.94 -5.45
N TYR A 31 -12.80 -26.87 -5.29
CA TYR A 31 -12.21 -27.64 -6.37
C TYR A 31 -12.30 -29.14 -6.05
N ALA A 32 -12.54 -29.96 -7.06
CA ALA A 32 -12.59 -31.41 -6.89
C ALA A 32 -11.20 -32.00 -6.71
N PHE A 33 -11.10 -33.05 -5.92
CA PHE A 33 -9.90 -33.88 -5.78
C PHE A 33 -9.95 -35.07 -6.73
N ASP A 34 -8.81 -35.51 -7.26
CA ASP A 34 -8.73 -36.70 -8.09
C ASP A 34 -9.09 -37.97 -7.28
N ASN A 35 -8.69 -37.99 -6.01
CA ASN A 35 -8.97 -39.07 -5.03
C ASN A 35 -8.71 -38.55 -3.61
N THR A 36 -8.97 -39.40 -2.60
CA THR A 36 -8.79 -39.08 -1.18
C THR A 36 -7.34 -38.73 -0.82
N GLN A 37 -6.35 -39.43 -1.42
CA GLN A 37 -4.93 -39.17 -1.18
C GLN A 37 -4.51 -37.82 -1.73
N HIS A 38 -4.94 -37.44 -2.95
CA HIS A 38 -4.70 -36.11 -3.51
C HIS A 38 -5.25 -35.01 -2.58
N GLY A 39 -6.47 -35.22 -2.04
CA GLY A 39 -7.03 -34.27 -1.06
C GLY A 39 -6.15 -34.17 0.21
N ALA A 40 -5.69 -35.28 0.76
CA ALA A 40 -4.82 -35.31 1.93
C ALA A 40 -3.48 -34.58 1.65
N ASP A 41 -2.87 -34.82 0.48
CA ASP A 41 -1.59 -34.19 0.11
C ASP A 41 -1.69 -32.68 -0.07
N LEU A 42 -2.83 -32.19 -0.61
CA LEU A 42 -3.12 -30.75 -0.71
C LEU A 42 -3.23 -30.10 0.69
N PHE A 43 -3.96 -30.73 1.63
CA PHE A 43 -4.11 -30.22 2.99
C PHE A 43 -2.82 -30.27 3.79
N ASN A 44 -1.96 -31.25 3.54
CA ASN A 44 -0.65 -31.39 4.16
C ASN A 44 0.43 -30.53 3.49
N LEU A 45 0.10 -29.76 2.46
CA LEU A 45 1.03 -28.93 1.66
C LEU A 45 2.14 -29.74 0.96
N ASN A 46 1.92 -31.03 0.73
CA ASN A 46 2.85 -31.92 0.02
C ASN A 46 2.82 -31.69 -1.50
N VAL A 47 1.69 -31.21 -2.03
CA VAL A 47 1.51 -30.88 -3.45
C VAL A 47 0.86 -29.52 -3.60
N ALA A 48 1.20 -28.80 -4.68
CA ALA A 48 0.55 -27.55 -5.03
C ALA A 48 -0.79 -27.82 -5.72
N GLY A 49 -1.81 -27.00 -5.44
CA GLY A 49 -3.12 -27.10 -6.09
C GLY A 49 -4.17 -26.25 -5.42
N ASN A 50 -5.38 -26.32 -5.95
CA ASN A 50 -6.51 -25.53 -5.47
C ASN A 50 -7.42 -26.39 -4.57
N ILE A 51 -7.83 -25.83 -3.43
CA ILE A 51 -8.76 -26.46 -2.48
C ILE A 51 -10.03 -25.62 -2.37
N TYR A 52 -9.86 -24.34 -2.03
CA TYR A 52 -10.96 -23.44 -1.71
C TYR A 52 -10.57 -22.00 -2.01
N THR A 53 -11.44 -21.26 -2.69
CA THR A 53 -11.13 -19.91 -3.22
C THR A 53 -10.72 -18.89 -2.15
N ARG A 54 -11.17 -19.05 -0.89
CA ARG A 54 -10.71 -18.19 0.21
C ARG A 54 -9.18 -18.23 0.40
N ILE A 55 -8.54 -19.37 0.11
CA ILE A 55 -7.11 -19.58 0.34
C ILE A 55 -6.32 -19.46 -0.95
N MET A 56 -6.87 -19.97 -2.06
CA MET A 56 -6.23 -20.02 -3.38
C MET A 56 -7.25 -20.09 -4.50
N ASN A 57 -7.00 -19.37 -5.58
CA ASN A 57 -7.86 -19.34 -6.76
C ASN A 57 -6.97 -19.08 -8.00
N PRO A 58 -7.17 -19.76 -9.14
CA PRO A 58 -6.29 -19.58 -10.31
C PRO A 58 -6.26 -18.15 -10.85
N THR A 59 -7.36 -17.41 -10.83
CA THR A 59 -7.36 -16.00 -11.22
C THR A 59 -6.53 -15.16 -10.26
N THR A 60 -6.68 -15.40 -8.95
CA THR A 60 -5.93 -14.70 -7.90
C THR A 60 -4.44 -15.05 -7.95
N ALA A 61 -4.09 -16.29 -8.25
CA ALA A 61 -2.70 -16.70 -8.41
C ALA A 61 -1.96 -15.90 -9.49
N VAL A 62 -2.60 -15.60 -10.62
CA VAL A 62 -2.01 -14.74 -11.67
C VAL A 62 -1.70 -13.34 -11.13
N LEU A 63 -2.61 -12.74 -10.36
CA LEU A 63 -2.39 -11.43 -9.74
C LEU A 63 -1.22 -11.49 -8.74
N GLU A 64 -1.19 -12.51 -7.89
CA GLU A 64 -0.13 -12.70 -6.89
C GLU A 64 1.25 -12.88 -7.55
N GLU A 65 1.37 -13.74 -8.56
CA GLU A 65 2.62 -13.94 -9.30
C GLU A 65 3.07 -12.66 -10.03
N ARG A 66 2.13 -11.92 -10.61
CA ARG A 66 2.41 -10.66 -11.30
C ARG A 66 2.89 -9.57 -10.33
N LEU A 67 2.23 -9.42 -9.17
CA LEU A 67 2.64 -8.48 -8.13
C LEU A 67 4.02 -8.83 -7.57
N ALA A 68 4.27 -10.10 -7.27
CA ALA A 68 5.59 -10.54 -6.83
C ALA A 68 6.68 -10.21 -7.87
N ALA A 69 6.40 -10.44 -9.15
CA ALA A 69 7.36 -10.17 -10.23
C ALA A 69 7.69 -8.67 -10.39
N ILE A 70 6.68 -7.79 -10.31
CA ILE A 70 6.91 -6.35 -10.49
C ILE A 70 7.53 -5.67 -9.27
N GLU A 71 7.29 -6.20 -8.06
CA GLU A 71 7.90 -5.74 -6.81
C GLU A 71 9.28 -6.38 -6.53
N SER A 72 9.73 -7.33 -7.36
CA SER A 72 10.96 -8.12 -7.14
C SER A 72 10.90 -9.00 -5.89
N GLY A 73 9.69 -9.45 -5.51
CA GLY A 73 9.45 -10.39 -4.41
C GLY A 73 9.47 -11.85 -4.87
N ILE A 74 9.50 -12.77 -3.90
CA ILE A 74 9.46 -14.23 -4.14
C ILE A 74 8.04 -14.79 -4.14
N GLY A 75 7.08 -14.05 -3.58
CA GLY A 75 5.69 -14.44 -3.51
C GLY A 75 4.81 -13.29 -3.05
N ALA A 76 3.52 -13.38 -3.36
CA ALA A 76 2.53 -12.43 -2.90
C ALA A 76 1.25 -13.12 -2.42
N LEU A 77 0.46 -12.41 -1.64
CA LEU A 77 -0.84 -12.82 -1.13
C LEU A 77 -1.85 -11.70 -1.38
N ALA A 78 -2.82 -11.92 -2.26
CA ALA A 78 -3.90 -11.00 -2.50
C ALA A 78 -5.05 -11.19 -1.50
N VAL A 79 -5.56 -10.09 -0.97
CA VAL A 79 -6.59 -10.05 0.08
C VAL A 79 -7.66 -9.01 -0.24
N ALA A 80 -8.74 -8.99 0.54
CA ALA A 80 -9.95 -8.19 0.25
C ALA A 80 -9.73 -6.67 0.29
N SER A 81 -8.70 -6.16 0.95
CA SER A 81 -8.42 -4.71 1.04
C SER A 81 -6.98 -4.44 1.50
N GLY A 82 -6.49 -3.21 1.28
CA GLY A 82 -5.21 -2.77 1.84
C GLY A 82 -5.14 -2.89 3.36
N MET A 83 -6.24 -2.57 4.07
CA MET A 83 -6.28 -2.73 5.53
C MET A 83 -6.18 -4.19 5.98
N ALA A 84 -6.75 -5.14 5.21
CA ALA A 84 -6.56 -6.57 5.45
C ALA A 84 -5.09 -6.98 5.22
N ALA A 85 -4.44 -6.43 4.18
CA ALA A 85 -3.03 -6.69 3.91
C ALA A 85 -2.14 -6.22 5.08
N ILE A 86 -2.33 -4.98 5.55
CA ILE A 86 -1.60 -4.44 6.71
C ILE A 86 -1.83 -5.31 7.95
N THR A 87 -3.09 -5.60 8.27
CA THR A 87 -3.44 -6.40 9.45
C THR A 87 -2.81 -7.79 9.40
N TYR A 88 -2.89 -8.46 8.25
CA TYR A 88 -2.34 -9.81 8.09
C TYR A 88 -0.82 -9.83 8.06
N ALA A 89 -0.18 -8.81 7.47
CA ALA A 89 1.28 -8.70 7.53
C ALA A 89 1.78 -8.62 8.98
N ILE A 90 1.10 -7.82 9.82
CA ILE A 90 1.42 -7.72 11.25
C ILE A 90 1.12 -9.02 11.99
N GLN A 91 -0.10 -9.57 11.86
CA GLN A 91 -0.54 -10.78 12.57
C GLN A 91 0.23 -12.04 12.16
N THR A 92 0.93 -12.00 11.04
CA THR A 92 1.81 -13.11 10.63
C THR A 92 2.98 -13.31 11.59
N ILE A 93 3.48 -12.25 12.23
CA ILE A 93 4.68 -12.30 13.07
C ILE A 93 4.52 -11.63 14.44
N ALA A 94 3.42 -10.93 14.70
CA ALA A 94 3.14 -10.28 15.97
C ALA A 94 1.80 -10.75 16.55
N GLY A 95 1.72 -10.85 17.88
CA GLY A 95 0.54 -11.25 18.64
C GLY A 95 0.43 -10.52 19.97
N ALA A 96 -0.53 -10.95 20.81
CA ALA A 96 -0.72 -10.36 22.14
C ALA A 96 0.56 -10.46 22.98
N GLY A 97 0.97 -9.34 23.57
CA GLY A 97 2.20 -9.19 24.35
C GLY A 97 3.38 -8.63 23.54
N ASP A 98 3.28 -8.61 22.21
CA ASP A 98 4.31 -8.04 21.35
C ASP A 98 4.12 -6.52 21.15
N ASN A 99 5.14 -5.88 20.55
CA ASN A 99 5.04 -4.50 20.08
C ASN A 99 5.64 -4.35 18.69
N ILE A 100 5.25 -3.25 18.02
CA ILE A 100 5.79 -2.85 16.72
C ILE A 100 6.22 -1.39 16.78
N ILE A 101 7.15 -1.00 15.90
CA ILE A 101 7.57 0.39 15.70
C ILE A 101 6.97 0.86 14.38
N ALA A 102 6.31 2.01 14.36
CA ALA A 102 5.68 2.55 13.16
C ALA A 102 5.96 4.04 13.01
N THR A 103 6.13 4.52 11.77
CA THR A 103 6.19 5.97 11.54
C THR A 103 4.87 6.63 11.95
N ARG A 104 4.92 7.90 12.37
CA ARG A 104 3.71 8.61 12.82
C ARG A 104 2.87 9.18 11.67
N THR A 105 3.47 9.40 10.51
CA THR A 105 2.81 9.97 9.33
C THR A 105 2.24 8.85 8.46
N LEU A 106 1.05 8.37 8.83
CA LEU A 106 0.39 7.23 8.21
C LEU A 106 -0.97 7.62 7.63
N TYR A 107 -1.46 6.80 6.70
CA TYR A 107 -2.86 6.84 6.30
C TYR A 107 -3.78 6.74 7.53
N GLY A 108 -4.84 7.57 7.58
CA GLY A 108 -5.72 7.65 8.75
C GLY A 108 -6.29 6.31 9.22
N GLY A 109 -6.62 5.40 8.29
CA GLY A 109 -7.07 4.04 8.63
C GLY A 109 -5.97 3.21 9.30
N THR A 110 -4.73 3.31 8.83
CA THR A 110 -3.56 2.65 9.41
C THR A 110 -3.24 3.22 10.80
N TYR A 111 -3.28 4.55 10.93
CA TYR A 111 -3.10 5.19 12.24
C TYR A 111 -4.15 4.71 13.26
N ASN A 112 -5.43 4.67 12.88
CA ASN A 112 -6.50 4.19 13.76
C ASN A 112 -6.33 2.70 14.12
N LEU A 113 -5.91 1.86 13.17
CA LEU A 113 -5.58 0.47 13.44
C LEU A 113 -4.47 0.38 14.51
N PHE A 114 -3.41 1.16 14.36
CA PHE A 114 -2.23 1.12 15.21
C PHE A 114 -2.46 1.76 16.57
N ALA A 115 -3.11 2.92 16.62
CA ALA A 115 -3.30 3.66 17.87
C ALA A 115 -4.42 3.08 18.74
N HIS A 116 -5.43 2.42 18.15
CA HIS A 116 -6.64 2.05 18.88
C HIS A 116 -7.01 0.57 18.77
N THR A 117 -6.85 -0.07 17.60
CA THR A 117 -7.31 -1.45 17.40
C THR A 117 -6.27 -2.47 17.87
N LEU A 118 -5.02 -2.36 17.44
CA LEU A 118 -3.96 -3.29 17.83
C LEU A 118 -3.71 -3.31 19.34
N PRO A 119 -3.72 -2.18 20.08
CA PRO A 119 -3.60 -2.20 21.53
C PRO A 119 -4.70 -3.01 22.23
N ARG A 120 -5.93 -3.00 21.72
CA ARG A 120 -7.03 -3.85 22.22
C ARG A 120 -6.83 -5.32 21.95
N GLN A 121 -6.00 -5.66 20.95
CA GLN A 121 -5.57 -7.02 20.64
C GLN A 121 -4.28 -7.42 21.37
N GLY A 122 -3.77 -6.54 22.25
CA GLY A 122 -2.57 -6.77 23.05
C GLY A 122 -1.26 -6.47 22.33
N ILE A 123 -1.28 -5.83 21.17
CA ILE A 123 -0.09 -5.41 20.43
C ILE A 123 0.14 -3.92 20.67
N GLU A 124 1.23 -3.58 21.34
CA GLU A 124 1.65 -2.17 21.57
C GLU A 124 2.22 -1.58 20.26
N VAL A 125 1.92 -0.31 19.98
CA VAL A 125 2.53 0.41 18.85
C VAL A 125 3.34 1.61 19.35
N ARG A 126 4.60 1.67 18.99
CA ARG A 126 5.54 2.75 19.32
C ARG A 126 5.78 3.60 18.09
N PHE A 127 5.31 4.84 18.14
CA PHE A 127 5.43 5.75 17.01
C PHE A 127 6.80 6.43 16.97
N ILE A 128 7.38 6.50 15.75
CA ILE A 128 8.67 7.14 15.45
C ILE A 128 8.47 8.29 14.45
N ASP A 129 9.33 9.29 14.55
CA ASP A 129 9.42 10.33 13.53
C ASP A 129 10.08 9.77 12.26
N PRO A 130 9.49 9.92 11.07
CA PRO A 130 10.07 9.41 9.83
C PRO A 130 11.41 10.07 9.45
N ALA A 131 11.78 11.19 10.08
CA ALA A 131 13.07 11.83 9.90
C ALA A 131 14.20 11.21 10.76
N HIS A 132 13.87 10.33 11.72
CA HIS A 132 14.80 9.83 12.74
C HIS A 132 14.83 8.30 12.82
N PRO A 133 15.33 7.58 11.77
CA PRO A 133 15.41 6.11 11.78
C PRO A 133 16.31 5.58 12.93
N GLU A 134 17.26 6.35 13.43
CA GLU A 134 18.12 6.00 14.56
C GLU A 134 17.36 5.74 15.88
N ASP A 135 16.18 6.32 16.03
CA ASP A 135 15.33 6.09 17.20
C ASP A 135 14.79 4.64 17.29
N ILE A 136 14.84 3.87 16.21
CA ILE A 136 14.46 2.45 16.21
C ILE A 136 15.21 1.69 17.29
N ALA A 137 16.52 1.91 17.43
CA ALA A 137 17.35 1.24 18.42
C ALA A 137 16.87 1.50 19.87
N ARG A 138 16.43 2.73 20.16
CA ARG A 138 15.92 3.13 21.48
C ARG A 138 14.53 2.56 21.77
N LEU A 139 13.69 2.42 20.76
CA LEU A 139 12.32 1.93 20.88
C LEU A 139 12.21 0.41 20.82
N CYS A 140 13.24 -0.28 20.35
CA CYS A 140 13.29 -1.73 20.22
C CYS A 140 13.51 -2.42 21.59
N ASP A 141 12.75 -3.49 21.84
CA ASP A 141 13.00 -4.43 22.94
C ASP A 141 12.83 -5.90 22.48
N ALA A 142 12.88 -6.87 23.39
CA ALA A 142 12.77 -8.29 23.07
C ALA A 142 11.40 -8.68 22.48
N ARG A 143 10.36 -7.88 22.68
CA ARG A 143 9.00 -8.10 22.20
C ARG A 143 8.70 -7.35 20.89
N THR A 144 9.63 -6.53 20.40
CA THR A 144 9.44 -5.82 19.13
C THR A 144 9.54 -6.79 17.97
N ARG A 145 8.57 -6.74 17.04
CA ARG A 145 8.46 -7.70 15.93
C ARG A 145 8.77 -7.11 14.56
N LEU A 146 8.52 -5.84 14.34
CA LEU A 146 8.72 -5.22 13.03
C LEU A 146 8.83 -3.69 13.13
N VAL A 147 9.33 -3.10 12.05
CA VAL A 147 9.24 -1.67 11.75
C VAL A 147 8.30 -1.48 10.57
N TYR A 148 7.42 -0.47 10.64
CA TYR A 148 6.43 -0.17 9.60
C TYR A 148 6.52 1.29 9.15
N GLY A 149 6.41 1.54 7.83
CA GLY A 149 6.34 2.88 7.27
C GLY A 149 5.60 2.90 5.92
N GLU A 150 5.30 4.11 5.44
CA GLU A 150 4.74 4.35 4.11
C GLU A 150 5.82 4.98 3.21
N SER A 151 5.97 4.51 1.96
CA SER A 151 6.94 5.07 1.01
C SER A 151 6.68 6.54 0.72
N ILE A 152 5.41 6.91 0.54
CA ILE A 152 4.90 8.28 0.53
C ILE A 152 3.70 8.34 1.46
N GLY A 153 3.79 9.14 2.52
CA GLY A 153 2.74 9.26 3.53
C GLY A 153 1.50 10.01 3.02
N ASN A 154 0.36 9.73 3.65
CA ASN A 154 -0.92 10.37 3.33
C ASN A 154 -1.69 10.74 4.63
N PRO A 155 -2.02 12.01 4.90
CA PRO A 155 -2.02 13.17 3.97
C PRO A 155 -0.74 14.02 3.97
N ALA A 156 0.25 13.69 4.80
CA ALA A 156 1.45 14.52 5.00
C ALA A 156 2.36 14.61 3.76
N ILE A 157 2.25 13.66 2.83
CA ILE A 157 3.02 13.58 1.56
C ILE A 157 4.54 13.70 1.80
N ASN A 158 5.00 13.22 2.96
CA ASN A 158 6.42 13.02 3.25
C ASN A 158 6.92 11.77 2.52
N VAL A 159 8.19 11.77 2.16
CA VAL A 159 8.86 10.61 1.54
C VAL A 159 9.78 9.97 2.57
N LEU A 160 9.69 8.66 2.74
CA LEU A 160 10.52 7.91 3.67
C LEU A 160 11.87 7.57 3.03
N ASP A 161 12.94 7.76 3.77
CA ASP A 161 14.26 7.21 3.40
C ASP A 161 14.29 5.71 3.71
N ILE A 162 13.76 4.90 2.78
CA ILE A 162 13.63 3.45 2.95
C ILE A 162 14.98 2.77 3.24
N PRO A 163 16.08 3.06 2.52
CA PRO A 163 17.39 2.49 2.85
C PRO A 163 17.84 2.79 4.27
N ALA A 164 17.66 4.02 4.76
CA ALA A 164 18.03 4.37 6.13
C ALA A 164 17.20 3.61 7.18
N PHE A 165 15.90 3.47 6.96
CA PHE A 165 15.02 2.67 7.81
C PHE A 165 15.38 1.18 7.78
N ALA A 166 15.70 0.63 6.60
CA ALA A 166 16.11 -0.77 6.45
C ALA A 166 17.40 -1.06 7.24
N VAL A 167 18.41 -0.21 7.11
CA VAL A 167 19.68 -0.34 7.87
C VAL A 167 19.41 -0.32 9.38
N ALA A 168 18.58 0.62 9.87
CA ALA A 168 18.29 0.75 11.29
C ALA A 168 17.42 -0.42 11.81
N ALA A 169 16.44 -0.89 11.04
CA ALA A 169 15.59 -2.03 11.39
C ALA A 169 16.42 -3.32 11.46
N HIS A 170 17.24 -3.59 10.44
CA HIS A 170 18.06 -4.80 10.39
C HIS A 170 19.15 -4.80 11.47
N ALA A 171 19.74 -3.64 11.81
CA ALA A 171 20.66 -3.53 12.94
C ALA A 171 20.00 -3.89 14.29
N ALA A 172 18.68 -3.69 14.41
CA ALA A 172 17.88 -4.11 15.56
C ALA A 172 17.33 -5.55 15.46
N GLY A 173 17.65 -6.27 14.37
CA GLY A 173 17.14 -7.63 14.09
C GLY A 173 15.63 -7.66 13.77
N LEU A 174 15.09 -6.60 13.17
CA LEU A 174 13.69 -6.44 12.84
C LEU A 174 13.48 -6.37 11.32
N PRO A 175 12.42 -7.00 10.78
CA PRO A 175 12.01 -6.78 9.41
C PRO A 175 11.38 -5.40 9.23
N LEU A 176 11.57 -4.82 8.03
CA LEU A 176 10.93 -3.59 7.60
C LEU A 176 9.75 -3.89 6.67
N ILE A 177 8.57 -3.44 7.05
CA ILE A 177 7.35 -3.49 6.24
C ILE A 177 7.07 -2.09 5.68
N ILE A 178 6.91 -1.98 4.36
CA ILE A 178 6.60 -0.72 3.69
C ILE A 178 5.24 -0.80 2.98
N ASP A 179 4.36 0.13 3.29
CA ASP A 179 3.17 0.39 2.47
C ASP A 179 3.57 1.25 1.27
N ASN A 180 3.46 0.65 0.08
CA ASN A 180 3.87 1.27 -1.17
C ASN A 180 2.69 1.77 -2.01
N THR A 181 1.51 1.88 -1.42
CA THR A 181 0.24 2.20 -2.10
C THR A 181 0.29 3.48 -2.92
N VAL A 182 0.96 4.53 -2.45
CA VAL A 182 0.98 5.85 -3.13
C VAL A 182 1.98 5.87 -4.27
N ALA A 183 3.15 5.28 -4.09
CA ALA A 183 4.16 5.18 -5.15
C ALA A 183 3.85 4.08 -6.16
N SER A 184 3.33 2.96 -5.70
CA SER A 184 3.20 1.70 -6.43
C SER A 184 4.54 1.16 -6.96
N PRO A 185 4.62 -0.10 -7.39
CA PRO A 185 5.86 -0.66 -7.96
C PRO A 185 6.31 0.04 -9.26
N ALA A 186 5.45 0.87 -9.85
CA ALA A 186 5.83 1.65 -11.03
C ALA A 186 6.86 2.75 -10.71
N LEU A 187 6.78 3.37 -9.54
CA LEU A 187 7.69 4.46 -9.15
C LEU A 187 8.79 3.98 -8.20
N CYS A 188 8.44 3.18 -7.20
CA CYS A 188 9.35 2.71 -6.17
C CYS A 188 9.17 1.22 -5.92
N ARG A 189 10.26 0.50 -5.71
CA ARG A 189 10.28 -0.92 -5.30
C ARG A 189 10.99 -1.04 -3.95
N PRO A 190 10.27 -0.96 -2.84
CA PRO A 190 10.87 -0.98 -1.50
C PRO A 190 11.73 -2.19 -1.21
N LEU A 191 11.42 -3.36 -1.80
CA LEU A 191 12.25 -4.57 -1.65
C LEU A 191 13.66 -4.38 -2.22
N GLU A 192 13.83 -3.61 -3.28
CA GLU A 192 15.16 -3.29 -3.83
C GLU A 192 15.92 -2.27 -2.98
N LEU A 193 15.21 -1.52 -2.13
CA LEU A 193 15.75 -0.52 -1.22
C LEU A 193 15.99 -1.05 0.19
N GLY A 194 15.77 -2.35 0.42
CA GLY A 194 16.06 -3.02 1.68
C GLY A 194 14.84 -3.34 2.55
N ALA A 195 13.62 -3.03 2.14
CA ALA A 195 12.43 -3.54 2.82
C ALA A 195 12.34 -5.07 2.68
N ASP A 196 11.71 -5.72 3.65
CA ASP A 196 11.54 -7.18 3.67
C ASP A 196 10.16 -7.58 3.15
N ILE A 197 9.15 -6.80 3.51
CA ILE A 197 7.75 -7.01 3.13
C ILE A 197 7.19 -5.70 2.58
N VAL A 198 6.41 -5.81 1.51
CA VAL A 198 5.62 -4.70 0.97
C VAL A 198 4.14 -5.00 1.16
N VAL A 199 3.37 -3.99 1.54
CA VAL A 199 1.90 -4.03 1.51
C VAL A 199 1.37 -3.00 0.54
N GLU A 200 0.24 -3.32 -0.11
CA GLU A 200 -0.37 -2.50 -1.16
C GLU A 200 -1.88 -2.47 -1.00
N SER A 201 -2.48 -1.29 -1.12
CA SER A 201 -3.89 -1.19 -1.43
C SER A 201 -4.08 -1.24 -2.95
N LEU A 202 -4.43 -2.41 -3.46
CA LEU A 202 -4.70 -2.61 -4.89
C LEU A 202 -5.89 -1.78 -5.39
N THR A 203 -6.69 -1.28 -4.46
CA THR A 203 -7.82 -0.36 -4.67
C THR A 203 -7.41 0.95 -5.34
N LYS A 204 -6.15 1.38 -5.11
CA LYS A 204 -5.63 2.70 -5.49
C LYS A 204 -5.02 2.67 -6.89
N TYR A 205 -3.81 3.16 -7.05
CA TYR A 205 -3.13 3.26 -8.35
C TYR A 205 -3.03 1.95 -9.13
N ILE A 206 -2.86 0.81 -8.45
CA ILE A 206 -2.75 -0.50 -9.14
C ILE A 206 -4.05 -0.82 -9.88
N GLY A 207 -5.21 -0.77 -9.23
CA GLY A 207 -6.50 -0.92 -9.89
C GLY A 207 -6.85 0.28 -10.77
N GLY A 208 -6.63 1.48 -10.28
CA GLY A 208 -6.64 2.75 -11.00
C GLY A 208 -7.98 3.28 -11.49
N HIS A 209 -9.09 2.56 -11.28
CA HIS A 209 -10.39 2.88 -11.88
C HIS A 209 -11.51 3.12 -10.86
N GLY A 210 -11.21 3.06 -9.56
CA GLY A 210 -12.19 3.28 -8.49
C GLY A 210 -13.34 2.28 -8.45
N ASN A 211 -13.19 1.11 -9.08
CA ASN A 211 -14.25 0.11 -9.27
C ASN A 211 -14.05 -1.18 -8.45
N SER A 212 -12.89 -1.38 -7.83
CA SER A 212 -12.56 -2.63 -7.14
C SER A 212 -11.74 -2.37 -5.89
N ILE A 213 -12.07 -3.09 -4.81
CA ILE A 213 -11.31 -3.08 -3.57
C ILE A 213 -10.45 -4.34 -3.52
N GLY A 214 -9.17 -4.16 -3.15
CA GLY A 214 -8.22 -5.24 -2.94
C GLY A 214 -7.00 -4.78 -2.16
N GLY A 215 -6.23 -5.71 -1.68
CA GLY A 215 -4.94 -5.49 -1.05
C GLY A 215 -3.97 -6.61 -1.38
N ALA A 216 -2.69 -6.38 -1.15
CA ALA A 216 -1.67 -7.42 -1.30
C ALA A 216 -0.57 -7.28 -0.26
N ILE A 217 0.04 -8.42 0.06
CA ILE A 217 1.29 -8.55 0.80
C ILE A 217 2.29 -9.16 -0.15
N ILE A 218 3.47 -8.60 -0.28
CA ILE A 218 4.56 -9.12 -1.10
C ILE A 218 5.76 -9.40 -0.20
N ASP A 219 6.28 -10.61 -0.29
CA ASP A 219 7.42 -11.08 0.50
C ASP A 219 8.71 -11.01 -0.32
N GLY A 220 9.73 -10.33 0.21
CA GLY A 220 11.06 -10.23 -0.38
C GLY A 220 11.88 -11.51 -0.24
N GLY A 221 11.53 -12.39 0.70
CA GLY A 221 12.18 -13.68 0.94
C GLY A 221 13.63 -13.59 1.43
N ARG A 222 14.04 -12.44 1.97
CA ARG A 222 15.45 -12.20 2.34
C ARG A 222 15.67 -12.16 3.86
N PHE A 223 14.63 -11.92 4.64
CA PHE A 223 14.75 -11.82 6.08
C PHE A 223 15.01 -13.21 6.70
N PRO A 224 16.01 -13.34 7.59
CA PRO A 224 16.46 -14.64 8.14
C PRO A 224 15.58 -15.09 9.31
N TRP A 225 14.33 -15.47 9.02
CA TRP A 225 13.33 -15.83 10.03
C TRP A 225 13.77 -16.91 11.02
N ALA A 226 14.55 -17.89 10.57
CA ALA A 226 15.01 -19.01 11.39
C ALA A 226 16.18 -18.67 12.34
N GLU A 227 16.87 -17.54 12.09
CA GLU A 227 18.07 -17.17 12.83
C GLU A 227 17.79 -16.39 14.11
N SER A 228 16.52 -16.02 14.36
CA SER A 228 16.11 -15.18 15.47
C SER A 228 15.05 -15.85 16.34
N GLU A 229 15.28 -15.92 17.65
CA GLU A 229 14.29 -16.35 18.64
C GLU A 229 13.04 -15.45 18.71
N ARG A 230 13.06 -14.28 18.06
CA ARG A 230 11.90 -13.38 17.98
C ARG A 230 10.76 -13.97 17.15
N PHE A 231 11.07 -14.81 16.17
CA PHE A 231 10.11 -15.30 15.17
C PHE A 231 9.81 -16.78 15.29
N THR A 232 9.65 -17.26 16.52
CA THR A 232 9.33 -18.67 16.80
C THR A 232 8.04 -19.15 16.10
N VAL A 233 7.11 -18.25 15.84
CA VAL A 233 5.89 -18.53 15.05
C VAL A 233 6.16 -18.99 13.61
N LEU A 234 7.35 -18.69 13.07
CA LEU A 234 7.81 -19.14 11.75
C LEU A 234 8.85 -20.27 11.84
N ALA A 235 9.61 -20.33 12.94
CA ALA A 235 10.75 -21.23 13.14
C ALA A 235 10.48 -22.39 14.11
N SER A 236 9.24 -22.57 14.56
CA SER A 236 8.83 -23.69 15.42
C SER A 236 7.56 -24.35 14.88
N PRO A 237 7.25 -25.60 15.28
CA PRO A 237 6.02 -26.28 14.87
C PRO A 237 4.77 -25.49 15.26
N ASP A 238 3.93 -25.17 14.29
CA ASP A 238 2.67 -24.42 14.49
C ASP A 238 1.53 -25.41 14.83
N PRO A 239 1.01 -25.41 16.06
CA PRO A 239 -0.09 -26.30 16.44
C PRO A 239 -1.40 -26.01 15.71
N SER A 240 -1.57 -24.79 15.17
CA SER A 240 -2.75 -24.40 14.41
C SER A 240 -2.76 -24.94 12.97
N TYR A 241 -1.59 -25.42 12.50
CA TYR A 241 -1.44 -26.00 11.16
C TYR A 241 -0.57 -27.26 11.17
N HIS A 242 -1.11 -28.35 11.72
CA HIS A 242 -0.51 -29.69 11.71
C HIS A 242 0.95 -29.81 12.21
N GLY A 243 1.42 -28.84 12.99
CA GLY A 243 2.81 -28.80 13.48
C GLY A 243 3.84 -28.40 12.42
N VAL A 244 3.44 -27.71 11.34
CA VAL A 244 4.36 -27.22 10.31
C VAL A 244 5.33 -26.21 10.91
N ASN A 245 6.62 -26.39 10.67
CA ASN A 245 7.64 -25.36 10.82
C ASN A 245 7.81 -24.67 9.47
N TYR A 246 7.34 -23.42 9.37
CA TYR A 246 7.29 -22.70 8.09
C TYR A 246 8.68 -22.43 7.51
N SER A 247 9.66 -22.08 8.35
CA SER A 247 11.03 -21.83 7.91
C SER A 247 11.71 -23.08 7.36
N GLU A 248 11.47 -24.25 7.96
CA GLU A 248 12.01 -25.52 7.47
C GLU A 248 11.30 -25.99 6.19
N HIS A 249 9.97 -25.82 6.12
CA HIS A 249 9.17 -26.36 5.02
C HIS A 249 9.20 -25.46 3.77
N PHE A 250 9.16 -24.14 3.95
CA PHE A 250 9.05 -23.16 2.86
C PHE A 250 10.31 -22.30 2.65
N GLY A 251 11.31 -22.40 3.54
CA GLY A 251 12.53 -21.61 3.43
C GLY A 251 12.25 -20.12 3.36
N ALA A 252 12.70 -19.49 2.30
CA ALA A 252 12.53 -18.06 2.05
C ALA A 252 11.06 -17.62 2.00
N ALA A 253 10.12 -18.48 1.60
CA ALA A 253 8.69 -18.19 1.52
C ALA A 253 7.91 -18.42 2.84
N ALA A 254 8.60 -18.63 3.97
CA ALA A 254 7.97 -18.93 5.27
C ALA A 254 6.93 -17.89 5.69
N PHE A 255 7.23 -16.59 5.50
CA PHE A 255 6.33 -15.53 5.90
C PHE A 255 5.05 -15.53 5.06
N ILE A 256 5.15 -15.55 3.73
CA ILE A 256 3.98 -15.48 2.86
C ILE A 256 3.13 -16.75 2.94
N ALA A 257 3.75 -17.92 3.16
CA ALA A 257 3.04 -19.17 3.38
C ALA A 257 2.19 -19.10 4.66
N ARG A 258 2.79 -18.65 5.79
CA ARG A 258 2.06 -18.47 7.04
C ARG A 258 0.95 -17.42 6.92
N ALA A 259 1.22 -16.29 6.24
CA ALA A 259 0.21 -15.25 6.00
C ALA A 259 -1.05 -15.82 5.32
N ARG A 260 -0.88 -16.75 4.38
CA ARG A 260 -1.97 -17.44 3.67
C ARG A 260 -2.74 -18.42 4.56
N VAL A 261 -2.02 -19.29 5.28
CA VAL A 261 -2.65 -20.41 5.97
C VAL A 261 -3.07 -20.13 7.42
N VAL A 262 -2.67 -18.97 7.97
CA VAL A 262 -3.07 -18.57 9.32
C VAL A 262 -3.99 -17.34 9.27
N PRO A 263 -3.54 -16.09 9.10
CA PRO A 263 -4.46 -14.95 9.17
C PRO A 263 -5.53 -14.98 8.07
N LEU A 264 -5.17 -15.18 6.80
CA LEU A 264 -6.17 -15.21 5.72
C LEU A 264 -7.16 -16.38 5.88
N ARG A 265 -6.65 -17.60 6.07
CA ARG A 265 -7.50 -18.78 6.18
C ARG A 265 -8.49 -18.67 7.34
N ASN A 266 -8.04 -18.19 8.50
CA ASN A 266 -8.79 -18.21 9.74
C ASN A 266 -9.75 -17.03 9.91
N THR A 267 -9.43 -15.84 9.33
CA THR A 267 -10.25 -14.62 9.47
C THR A 267 -10.98 -14.23 8.20
N GLY A 268 -10.57 -14.74 7.01
CA GLY A 268 -11.40 -14.84 5.83
C GLY A 268 -11.49 -13.61 4.93
N ALA A 269 -10.62 -12.59 5.04
CA ALA A 269 -10.65 -11.43 4.14
C ALA A 269 -10.08 -11.75 2.74
N ALA A 270 -10.68 -12.72 2.06
CA ALA A 270 -10.30 -13.16 0.72
C ALA A 270 -10.79 -12.19 -0.35
N ILE A 271 -9.96 -11.98 -1.38
CA ILE A 271 -10.36 -11.17 -2.55
C ILE A 271 -11.30 -11.98 -3.47
N SER A 272 -12.28 -11.30 -4.08
CA SER A 272 -13.13 -11.90 -5.11
C SER A 272 -12.36 -12.11 -6.42
N PRO A 273 -12.55 -13.25 -7.13
CA PRO A 273 -11.96 -13.47 -8.47
C PRO A 273 -12.35 -12.38 -9.48
N LEU A 274 -13.55 -11.82 -9.39
CA LEU A 274 -13.97 -10.71 -10.25
C LEU A 274 -13.20 -9.42 -9.94
N ASN A 275 -13.02 -9.06 -8.65
CA ASN A 275 -12.19 -7.91 -8.30
C ASN A 275 -10.74 -8.12 -8.73
N THR A 276 -10.23 -9.35 -8.57
CA THR A 276 -8.89 -9.73 -9.04
C THR A 276 -8.73 -9.48 -10.54
N PHE A 277 -9.70 -9.89 -11.35
CA PHE A 277 -9.68 -9.68 -12.81
C PHE A 277 -9.67 -8.19 -13.17
N LEU A 278 -10.52 -7.38 -12.53
CA LEU A 278 -10.56 -5.93 -12.75
C LEU A 278 -9.25 -5.24 -12.33
N ILE A 279 -8.64 -5.68 -11.24
CA ILE A 279 -7.34 -5.17 -10.78
C ILE A 279 -6.23 -5.57 -11.76
N LEU A 280 -6.24 -6.80 -12.30
CA LEU A 280 -5.28 -7.24 -13.32
C LEU A 280 -5.32 -6.34 -14.55
N GLN A 281 -6.51 -5.94 -15.02
CA GLN A 281 -6.65 -5.00 -16.14
C GLN A 281 -6.04 -3.63 -15.82
N GLY A 282 -6.24 -3.12 -14.62
CA GLY A 282 -5.61 -1.87 -14.16
C GLY A 282 -4.09 -1.98 -14.10
N LEU A 283 -3.59 -3.11 -13.61
CA LEU A 283 -2.16 -3.37 -13.45
C LEU A 283 -1.40 -3.33 -14.79
N GLU A 284 -2.00 -3.82 -15.86
CA GLU A 284 -1.37 -3.85 -17.21
C GLU A 284 -0.99 -2.45 -17.74
N THR A 285 -1.69 -1.41 -17.29
CA THR A 285 -1.42 -0.02 -17.70
C THR A 285 -0.80 0.84 -16.58
N LEU A 286 -0.37 0.22 -15.49
CA LEU A 286 0.09 0.95 -14.30
C LEU A 286 1.22 1.93 -14.60
N GLU A 287 2.28 1.53 -15.29
CA GLU A 287 3.42 2.42 -15.58
C GLU A 287 3.02 3.62 -16.43
N LEU A 288 2.17 3.42 -17.45
CA LEU A 288 1.67 4.50 -18.30
C LEU A 288 0.86 5.51 -17.47
N ARG A 289 -0.01 5.01 -16.57
CA ARG A 289 -0.83 5.87 -15.74
C ARG A 289 0.01 6.61 -14.70
N MET A 290 0.95 5.94 -14.04
CA MET A 290 1.80 6.56 -13.01
C MET A 290 2.71 7.66 -13.60
N ALA A 291 3.21 7.49 -14.81
CA ALA A 291 3.93 8.54 -15.53
C ALA A 291 3.03 9.77 -15.76
N ARG A 292 1.82 9.56 -16.29
CA ARG A 292 0.86 10.65 -16.56
C ARG A 292 0.36 11.30 -15.26
N HIS A 293 0.05 10.53 -14.21
CA HIS A 293 -0.31 11.07 -12.90
C HIS A 293 0.78 12.02 -12.36
N SER A 294 2.04 11.58 -12.42
CA SER A 294 3.17 12.36 -11.92
C SER A 294 3.44 13.62 -12.76
N GLU A 295 3.34 13.51 -14.09
CA GLU A 295 3.47 14.65 -15.01
C GLU A 295 2.40 15.70 -14.74
N ASN A 296 1.14 15.29 -14.70
CA ASN A 296 0.01 16.18 -14.41
C ASN A 296 0.14 16.80 -13.01
N ALA A 297 0.50 16.01 -11.99
CA ALA A 297 0.65 16.50 -10.62
C ALA A 297 1.78 17.55 -10.52
N LEU A 298 2.89 17.36 -11.23
CA LEU A 298 3.96 18.35 -11.28
C LEU A 298 3.50 19.65 -11.98
N GLY A 299 2.73 19.54 -13.08
CA GLY A 299 2.14 20.69 -13.77
C GLY A 299 1.19 21.46 -12.86
N VAL A 300 0.28 20.76 -12.18
CA VAL A 300 -0.65 21.36 -11.21
C VAL A 300 0.10 21.97 -10.02
N ALA A 301 1.10 21.29 -9.46
CA ALA A 301 1.87 21.80 -8.33
C ALA A 301 2.61 23.11 -8.66
N ARG A 302 3.23 23.21 -9.84
CA ARG A 302 3.89 24.43 -10.32
C ARG A 302 2.90 25.57 -10.54
N TYR A 303 1.74 25.27 -11.12
CA TYR A 303 0.67 26.26 -11.30
C TYR A 303 0.19 26.81 -9.96
N LEU A 304 -0.12 25.92 -9.00
CA LEU A 304 -0.56 26.31 -7.66
C LEU A 304 0.51 27.09 -6.90
N GLN A 305 1.79 26.72 -7.03
CA GLN A 305 2.90 27.42 -6.36
C GLN A 305 3.03 28.88 -6.82
N ALA A 306 2.71 29.15 -8.08
CA ALA A 306 2.73 30.52 -8.65
C ALA A 306 1.42 31.29 -8.42
N HIS A 307 0.35 30.63 -7.93
CA HIS A 307 -0.98 31.24 -7.87
C HIS A 307 -1.15 32.15 -6.64
N PRO A 308 -1.66 33.40 -6.78
CA PRO A 308 -1.75 34.38 -5.70
C PRO A 308 -2.66 33.99 -4.54
N GLN A 309 -3.65 33.11 -4.75
CA GLN A 309 -4.56 32.60 -3.72
C GLN A 309 -4.01 31.40 -2.94
N VAL A 310 -2.86 30.85 -3.34
CA VAL A 310 -2.24 29.69 -2.70
C VAL A 310 -1.19 30.17 -1.70
N ALA A 311 -1.21 29.63 -0.50
CA ALA A 311 -0.29 29.96 0.57
C ALA A 311 0.97 29.08 0.54
N TRP A 312 0.80 27.81 0.24
CA TRP A 312 1.85 26.81 0.17
C TRP A 312 1.42 25.61 -0.68
N VAL A 313 2.39 24.89 -1.23
CA VAL A 313 2.18 23.63 -1.97
C VAL A 313 3.11 22.56 -1.41
N ASN A 314 2.59 21.37 -1.14
CA ASN A 314 3.37 20.21 -0.74
C ASN A 314 3.26 19.13 -1.81
N TYR A 315 4.33 18.99 -2.60
CA TYR A 315 4.50 17.97 -3.63
C TYR A 315 5.98 17.58 -3.74
N PRO A 316 6.35 16.31 -3.52
CA PRO A 316 7.74 15.90 -3.47
C PRO A 316 8.51 16.06 -4.80
N GLY A 317 7.81 16.19 -5.93
CA GLY A 317 8.39 16.43 -7.26
C GLY A 317 8.84 17.86 -7.51
N LEU A 318 8.48 18.84 -6.68
CA LEU A 318 8.97 20.22 -6.79
C LEU A 318 10.46 20.30 -6.43
N ALA A 319 11.21 21.13 -7.13
CA ALA A 319 12.65 21.24 -6.95
C ALA A 319 13.08 21.78 -5.57
N ASP A 320 12.21 22.58 -4.94
CA ASP A 320 12.39 23.14 -3.60
C ASP A 320 11.80 22.26 -2.48
N SER A 321 11.21 21.11 -2.82
CA SER A 321 10.73 20.16 -1.83
C SER A 321 11.89 19.54 -1.03
N PRO A 322 11.77 19.42 0.30
CA PRO A 322 12.78 18.74 1.12
C PRO A 322 12.98 17.26 0.74
N TYR A 323 12.01 16.69 0.03
CA TYR A 323 12.04 15.29 -0.41
C TYR A 323 12.50 15.10 -1.85
N HIS A 324 12.81 16.18 -2.58
CA HIS A 324 13.18 16.11 -4.00
C HIS A 324 14.36 15.17 -4.25
N ALA A 325 15.38 15.21 -3.40
CA ALA A 325 16.56 14.34 -3.53
C ALA A 325 16.19 12.85 -3.39
N LEU A 326 15.28 12.49 -2.48
CA LEU A 326 14.78 11.12 -2.33
C LEU A 326 13.98 10.68 -3.56
N ILE A 327 13.13 11.55 -4.10
CA ILE A 327 12.38 11.28 -5.34
C ILE A 327 13.32 11.00 -6.52
N GLN A 328 14.39 11.78 -6.67
CA GLN A 328 15.38 11.54 -7.72
C GLN A 328 16.15 10.24 -7.52
N ARG A 329 16.52 9.90 -6.29
CA ARG A 329 17.32 8.72 -5.95
C ARG A 329 16.52 7.42 -6.07
N ASP A 330 15.29 7.37 -5.49
CA ASP A 330 14.57 6.11 -5.22
C ASP A 330 13.31 5.92 -6.08
N PHE A 331 12.79 6.99 -6.71
CA PHE A 331 11.52 6.99 -7.42
C PHE A 331 11.66 7.34 -8.92
N GLY A 332 12.87 7.40 -9.42
CA GLY A 332 13.13 7.73 -10.83
C GLY A 332 12.68 9.14 -11.24
N GLY A 333 12.58 10.06 -10.29
CA GLY A 333 12.19 11.46 -10.51
C GLY A 333 10.67 11.68 -10.61
N LEU A 334 9.83 10.65 -10.41
CA LEU A 334 8.38 10.72 -10.47
C LEU A 334 7.79 10.62 -9.06
N ALA A 335 6.90 11.55 -8.69
CA ALA A 335 6.43 11.73 -7.31
C ALA A 335 4.93 11.41 -7.09
N SER A 336 4.36 10.53 -7.92
CA SER A 336 2.94 10.13 -7.87
C SER A 336 1.96 11.26 -8.21
N GLY A 337 0.66 10.97 -8.11
CA GLY A 337 -0.42 11.93 -8.38
C GLY A 337 -0.94 12.63 -7.11
N LEU A 338 -0.34 12.41 -5.94
CA LEU A 338 -0.87 12.94 -4.69
C LEU A 338 -0.14 14.24 -4.30
N LEU A 339 -0.89 15.33 -4.10
CA LEU A 339 -0.38 16.60 -3.60
C LEU A 339 -1.35 17.25 -2.62
N SER A 340 -0.85 18.18 -1.81
CA SER A 340 -1.67 19.06 -0.98
C SER A 340 -1.21 20.52 -1.10
N PHE A 341 -2.14 21.44 -0.85
CA PHE A 341 -1.84 22.88 -0.85
C PHE A 341 -2.75 23.61 0.13
N GLY A 342 -2.34 24.78 0.56
CA GLY A 342 -3.12 25.67 1.41
C GLY A 342 -3.72 26.82 0.62
N ILE A 343 -5.02 27.09 0.81
CA ILE A 343 -5.72 28.23 0.25
C ILE A 343 -5.60 29.43 1.22
N LYS A 344 -5.24 30.61 0.72
CA LYS A 344 -5.26 31.83 1.54
C LYS A 344 -6.70 32.16 1.94
N GLY A 345 -6.94 32.31 3.23
CA GLY A 345 -8.25 32.59 3.80
C GLY A 345 -8.52 31.74 5.03
N ASP A 346 -9.78 31.58 5.33
CA ASP A 346 -10.29 30.75 6.42
C ASP A 346 -10.68 29.32 5.96
N MET A 347 -11.19 28.52 6.85
CA MET A 347 -11.69 27.18 6.55
C MET A 347 -12.84 27.21 5.52
N ASP A 348 -13.64 28.28 5.51
CA ASP A 348 -14.75 28.44 4.56
C ASP A 348 -14.26 28.70 3.13
N ALA A 349 -13.07 29.31 2.95
CA ALA A 349 -12.45 29.46 1.63
C ALA A 349 -12.13 28.08 1.02
N GLY A 350 -11.62 27.14 1.81
CA GLY A 350 -11.42 25.75 1.37
C GLY A 350 -12.72 25.05 0.99
N ALA A 351 -13.80 25.27 1.74
CA ALA A 351 -15.10 24.72 1.43
C ALA A 351 -15.67 25.31 0.12
N ARG A 352 -15.62 26.64 -0.05
CA ARG A 352 -16.05 27.32 -1.28
C ARG A 352 -15.27 26.82 -2.50
N PHE A 353 -13.95 26.64 -2.37
CA PHE A 353 -13.11 26.06 -3.43
C PHE A 353 -13.61 24.68 -3.84
N ILE A 354 -13.77 23.77 -2.88
CA ILE A 354 -14.26 22.41 -3.15
C ILE A 354 -15.64 22.42 -3.81
N ASP A 355 -16.54 23.29 -3.34
CA ASP A 355 -17.92 23.36 -3.85
C ASP A 355 -18.00 23.97 -5.27
N ALA A 356 -17.02 24.75 -5.66
CA ALA A 356 -16.94 25.37 -6.98
C ALA A 356 -16.36 24.45 -8.07
N LEU A 357 -15.69 23.35 -7.71
CA LEU A 357 -15.11 22.40 -8.67
C LEU A 357 -16.20 21.80 -9.59
N GLN A 358 -15.93 21.77 -10.90
CA GLN A 358 -16.86 21.30 -11.95
C GLN A 358 -16.40 19.98 -12.60
N LEU A 359 -15.11 19.86 -12.91
CA LEU A 359 -14.49 18.67 -13.48
C LEU A 359 -13.96 17.73 -12.38
N ILE A 360 -13.21 18.30 -11.44
CA ILE A 360 -12.56 17.55 -10.36
C ILE A 360 -13.60 17.03 -9.38
N THR A 361 -13.60 15.73 -9.14
CA THR A 361 -14.63 15.06 -8.33
C THR A 361 -14.33 15.19 -6.83
N ARG A 362 -15.34 15.62 -6.08
CA ARG A 362 -15.30 15.76 -4.62
C ARG A 362 -15.55 14.44 -3.93
N LEU A 363 -14.52 13.77 -3.43
CA LEU A 363 -14.63 12.52 -2.67
C LEU A 363 -13.32 12.16 -1.96
N VAL A 364 -13.40 11.17 -1.08
CA VAL A 364 -12.26 10.65 -0.33
C VAL A 364 -11.77 9.36 -0.96
N ASN A 365 -10.89 9.49 -1.95
CA ASN A 365 -10.10 8.39 -2.53
C ASN A 365 -8.78 8.95 -3.07
N ILE A 366 -7.92 8.09 -3.61
CA ILE A 366 -6.70 8.43 -4.34
C ILE A 366 -6.45 7.41 -5.45
N GLY A 367 -5.66 7.78 -6.45
CA GLY A 367 -5.15 6.83 -7.46
C GLY A 367 -6.17 6.41 -8.51
N ASP A 368 -7.27 7.15 -8.66
CA ASP A 368 -8.22 6.99 -9.77
C ASP A 368 -7.69 7.69 -11.03
N THR A 369 -8.10 7.23 -12.21
CA THR A 369 -7.86 7.93 -13.49
C THR A 369 -8.46 9.34 -13.50
N LYS A 370 -9.50 9.59 -12.70
CA LYS A 370 -10.11 10.90 -12.49
C LYS A 370 -9.39 11.67 -11.40
N THR A 371 -9.28 12.97 -11.57
CA THR A 371 -8.79 13.86 -10.51
C THR A 371 -9.82 14.01 -9.40
N LEU A 372 -9.37 13.86 -8.16
CA LEU A 372 -10.18 13.85 -6.95
C LEU A 372 -9.69 14.94 -5.99
N ALA A 373 -10.62 15.60 -5.30
CA ALA A 373 -10.33 16.63 -4.31
C ALA A 373 -11.03 16.35 -2.98
N THR A 374 -10.35 16.69 -1.89
CA THR A 374 -10.94 16.72 -0.55
C THR A 374 -10.34 17.85 0.27
N HIS A 375 -11.17 18.45 1.14
CA HIS A 375 -10.76 19.37 2.19
C HIS A 375 -10.81 18.63 3.53
N PRO A 376 -9.69 18.09 4.02
CA PRO A 376 -9.68 17.18 5.17
C PRO A 376 -10.32 17.78 6.42
N ALA A 377 -10.05 19.06 6.73
CA ALA A 377 -10.57 19.73 7.92
C ALA A 377 -12.11 19.78 7.97
N SER A 378 -12.78 19.96 6.82
CA SER A 378 -14.25 19.98 6.76
C SER A 378 -14.90 18.61 6.55
N THR A 379 -14.13 17.56 6.27
CA THR A 379 -14.65 16.24 5.91
C THR A 379 -14.09 15.13 6.81
N THR A 380 -12.95 14.57 6.44
CA THR A 380 -12.38 13.37 7.08
C THR A 380 -11.87 13.61 8.51
N HIS A 381 -11.52 14.84 8.86
CA HIS A 381 -10.96 15.23 10.15
C HIS A 381 -11.84 16.26 10.89
N ARG A 382 -13.09 16.43 10.47
CA ARG A 382 -14.03 17.42 11.04
C ARG A 382 -14.25 17.28 12.55
N GLN A 383 -13.99 16.10 13.10
CA GLN A 383 -14.17 15.82 14.54
C GLN A 383 -12.96 16.23 15.38
N LEU A 384 -11.81 16.56 14.74
CA LEU A 384 -10.57 16.92 15.42
C LEU A 384 -10.53 18.43 15.72
N ASN A 385 -9.97 18.77 16.87
CA ASN A 385 -9.63 20.15 17.19
C ASN A 385 -8.31 20.57 16.50
N GLU A 386 -7.94 21.85 16.58
CA GLU A 386 -6.74 22.39 15.90
C GLU A 386 -5.43 21.68 16.30
N VAL A 387 -5.31 21.27 17.57
CA VAL A 387 -4.12 20.57 18.08
C VAL A 387 -4.04 19.16 17.48
N GLU A 388 -5.16 18.48 17.42
CA GLU A 388 -5.29 17.14 16.84
C GLU A 388 -5.12 17.15 15.33
N LEU A 389 -5.66 18.16 14.62
CA LEU A 389 -5.44 18.37 13.20
C LEU A 389 -3.95 18.53 12.89
N LYS A 390 -3.26 19.40 13.66
CA LYS A 390 -1.82 19.61 13.49
C LYS A 390 -1.00 18.35 13.76
N ALA A 391 -1.39 17.58 14.77
CA ALA A 391 -0.75 16.29 15.07
C ALA A 391 -0.96 15.25 13.94
N ALA A 392 -2.08 15.31 13.25
CA ALA A 392 -2.40 14.50 12.08
C ALA A 392 -1.76 15.01 10.78
N GLY A 393 -0.99 16.12 10.80
CA GLY A 393 -0.40 16.75 9.63
C GLY A 393 -1.42 17.45 8.73
N VAL A 394 -2.56 17.88 9.28
CA VAL A 394 -3.65 18.56 8.56
C VAL A 394 -3.77 19.99 9.09
N SER A 395 -3.80 20.98 8.18
CA SER A 395 -4.13 22.36 8.51
C SER A 395 -5.55 22.72 8.04
N ALA A 396 -6.14 23.75 8.65
CA ALA A 396 -7.50 24.18 8.33
C ALA A 396 -7.67 24.67 6.88
N ASP A 397 -6.61 25.15 6.27
CA ASP A 397 -6.53 25.64 4.90
C ASP A 397 -6.16 24.56 3.87
N MET A 398 -5.87 23.33 4.32
CA MET A 398 -5.36 22.27 3.47
C MET A 398 -6.42 21.70 2.52
N VAL A 399 -6.11 21.71 1.24
CA VAL A 399 -6.78 20.89 0.21
C VAL A 399 -5.83 19.80 -0.25
N ARG A 400 -6.33 18.57 -0.34
CA ARG A 400 -5.60 17.43 -0.91
C ARG A 400 -6.19 17.08 -2.27
N LEU A 401 -5.33 16.96 -3.28
CA LEU A 401 -5.67 16.51 -4.62
C LEU A 401 -5.04 15.15 -4.90
N SER A 402 -5.78 14.27 -5.52
CA SER A 402 -5.26 13.08 -6.19
C SER A 402 -5.44 13.30 -7.68
N ILE A 403 -4.38 13.71 -8.34
CA ILE A 403 -4.39 14.12 -9.74
C ILE A 403 -4.53 12.89 -10.63
N GLY A 404 -5.47 12.96 -11.56
CA GLY A 404 -5.76 11.94 -12.55
C GLY A 404 -4.95 12.07 -13.85
N ILE A 405 -5.47 11.46 -14.90
CA ILE A 405 -4.79 11.39 -16.21
C ILE A 405 -5.48 12.24 -17.29
N GLU A 406 -6.38 13.15 -16.90
CA GLU A 406 -7.05 14.11 -17.78
C GLU A 406 -6.03 15.01 -18.49
N HIS A 407 -6.49 15.79 -19.44
CA HIS A 407 -5.65 16.82 -20.05
C HIS A 407 -5.31 17.90 -19.02
N LEU A 408 -4.03 18.29 -18.92
CA LEU A 408 -3.56 19.22 -17.89
C LEU A 408 -4.29 20.58 -17.97
N ASP A 409 -4.50 21.12 -19.17
CA ASP A 409 -5.16 22.44 -19.32
C ASP A 409 -6.59 22.44 -18.78
N ASP A 410 -7.33 21.34 -18.93
CA ASP A 410 -8.68 21.21 -18.38
C ASP A 410 -8.66 21.21 -16.85
N LEU A 411 -7.67 20.54 -16.24
CA LEU A 411 -7.47 20.55 -14.78
C LEU A 411 -7.12 21.96 -14.28
N LEU A 412 -6.21 22.66 -14.98
CA LEU A 412 -5.82 24.03 -14.61
C LEU A 412 -6.99 25.01 -14.75
N ALA A 413 -7.82 24.85 -15.76
CA ALA A 413 -9.01 25.69 -15.94
C ALA A 413 -10.04 25.50 -14.81
N ASP A 414 -10.27 24.26 -14.37
CA ASP A 414 -11.18 23.96 -13.26
C ASP A 414 -10.62 24.49 -11.92
N LEU A 415 -9.31 24.35 -11.70
CA LEU A 415 -8.64 24.91 -10.52
C LEU A 415 -8.71 26.44 -10.48
N GLU A 416 -8.47 27.13 -11.61
CA GLU A 416 -8.52 28.60 -11.69
C GLU A 416 -9.89 29.14 -11.31
N GLN A 417 -10.97 28.60 -11.92
CA GLN A 417 -12.33 29.06 -11.64
C GLN A 417 -12.74 28.78 -10.18
N ALA A 418 -12.30 27.63 -9.61
CA ALA A 418 -12.59 27.28 -8.22
C ALA A 418 -11.80 28.16 -7.23
N LEU A 419 -10.53 28.47 -7.52
CA LEU A 419 -9.73 29.42 -6.73
C LEU A 419 -10.29 30.85 -6.79
N ALA A 420 -10.86 31.27 -7.93
CA ALA A 420 -11.55 32.53 -8.04
C ALA A 420 -12.80 32.60 -7.14
N ALA A 421 -13.59 31.51 -7.10
CA ALA A 421 -14.77 31.41 -6.23
C ALA A 421 -14.41 31.37 -4.72
N ALA A 422 -13.22 30.90 -4.37
CA ALA A 422 -12.76 30.83 -2.98
C ALA A 422 -12.50 32.24 -2.37
N ARG A 423 -12.34 33.27 -3.20
CA ARG A 423 -12.08 34.67 -2.74
C ARG A 423 -13.24 35.30 -1.97
N GLY A 424 -14.46 34.82 -2.13
CA GLY A 424 -15.68 35.35 -1.50
C GLY A 424 -16.21 36.54 -2.23
#